data_614e07233e7db6f42293252792229f20
#
_entry.id   614e07233e7db6f42293252792229f20
#
_cell.length_a   1.000
_cell.length_b   1.000
_cell.length_c   1.000
_cell.angle_alpha   90.00
_cell.angle_beta   90.00
_cell.angle_gamma   90.00
#
_symmetry.space_group_name_H-M   'P 1'
#
loop_
_entity.id
_entity.type
_entity.pdbx_description
1 polymer ?
#
loop_
_entity_poly.entity_id
_entity_poly.type
_entity_poly.pdbx_seq_one_letter_code
_entity_poly.pdbx_strand_id
1 'polypeptide(L)'
;MKGAPAIPDRRWPGRLVAWFALAGGLAAIAYAGRLAGAEPPDDVLYLWSTFIGAIVQYGVMLILILAIAHGLDRRLLALEVPGSRLRAVGLAGAALVVIVVSAAVLSQFLDAGGEQGLVPRGWDSSRAAPFIANAAVVTIAAPLVEELLYRGLGFGLLAPFTGPWPAVLVTGVAFGLAHGLVLGLPVLAIFGVTLGWLRWQTGSVYPGMIVHGLFNGAALVAALTT
;
A
#
# COMPACT_ATOMS: atom_id res chain seq x y z
N MET A 1 15.91 -25.04 0.30
CA MET A 1 16.70 -23.78 0.23
C MET A 1 16.55 -23.27 -1.21
N LYS A 2 15.69 -22.30 -1.48
CA LYS A 2 15.56 -21.66 -2.80
C LYS A 2 16.79 -20.75 -2.98
N GLY A 3 17.45 -20.85 -4.13
CA GLY A 3 18.72 -20.24 -4.45
C GLY A 3 18.86 -18.77 -4.01
N ALA A 4 20.09 -18.40 -3.66
CA ALA A 4 20.44 -17.03 -3.30
C ALA A 4 19.99 -16.07 -4.39
N PRO A 5 19.48 -14.87 -4.03
CA PRO A 5 19.15 -13.86 -5.02
C PRO A 5 20.39 -13.54 -5.85
N ALA A 6 20.18 -13.33 -7.15
CA ALA A 6 21.26 -12.99 -8.07
C ALA A 6 22.06 -11.81 -7.52
N ILE A 7 23.40 -11.89 -7.66
CA ILE A 7 24.33 -10.83 -7.22
C ILE A 7 23.87 -9.50 -7.83
N PRO A 8 23.76 -8.43 -7.02
CA PRO A 8 23.34 -7.12 -7.50
C PRO A 8 24.21 -6.63 -8.66
N ASP A 9 23.60 -6.25 -9.77
CA ASP A 9 24.31 -5.64 -10.89
C ASP A 9 24.79 -4.21 -10.53
N ARG A 10 25.64 -3.60 -11.39
CA ARG A 10 26.16 -2.24 -11.20
C ARG A 10 25.07 -1.16 -11.09
N ARG A 11 23.84 -1.45 -11.53
CA ARG A 11 22.69 -0.51 -11.52
C ARG A 11 21.91 -0.57 -10.21
N TRP A 12 22.19 -1.54 -9.36
CA TRP A 12 21.41 -1.75 -8.12
C TRP A 12 21.41 -0.55 -7.18
N PRO A 13 22.55 0.13 -6.88
CA PRO A 13 22.55 1.31 -6.02
C PRO A 13 21.67 2.44 -6.59
N GLY A 14 21.73 2.68 -7.92
CA GLY A 14 20.89 3.68 -8.58
C GLY A 14 19.39 3.35 -8.47
N ARG A 15 19.01 2.08 -8.52
CA ARG A 15 17.63 1.64 -8.35
C ARG A 15 17.14 1.80 -6.92
N LEU A 16 17.98 1.54 -5.93
CA LEU A 16 17.69 1.82 -4.52
C LEU A 16 17.45 3.32 -4.31
N VAL A 17 18.35 4.16 -4.83
CA VAL A 17 18.17 5.61 -4.75
C VAL A 17 16.87 6.05 -5.44
N ALA A 18 16.57 5.53 -6.62
CA ALA A 18 15.34 5.83 -7.34
C ALA A 18 14.09 5.38 -6.57
N TRP A 19 14.12 4.20 -5.93
CA TRP A 19 13.03 3.74 -5.08
C TRP A 19 12.84 4.64 -3.86
N PHE A 20 13.92 5.01 -3.15
CA PHE A 20 13.84 5.93 -2.01
C PHE A 20 13.37 7.33 -2.43
N ALA A 21 13.82 7.81 -3.59
CA ALA A 21 13.34 9.08 -4.13
C ALA A 21 11.84 9.05 -4.45
N LEU A 22 11.34 7.95 -5.03
CA LEU A 22 9.91 7.77 -5.31
C LEU A 22 9.11 7.67 -4.01
N ALA A 23 9.45 6.76 -3.10
CA ALA A 23 8.72 6.57 -1.85
C ALA A 23 8.80 7.81 -0.95
N GLY A 24 9.98 8.42 -0.82
CA GLY A 24 10.19 9.66 -0.07
C GLY A 24 9.50 10.87 -0.72
N GLY A 25 9.49 10.93 -2.05
CA GLY A 25 8.76 11.97 -2.80
C GLY A 25 7.26 11.91 -2.58
N LEU A 26 6.67 10.70 -2.60
CA LEU A 26 5.25 10.50 -2.28
C LEU A 26 4.94 10.98 -0.85
N ALA A 27 5.76 10.60 0.13
CA ALA A 27 5.61 11.06 1.50
C ALA A 27 5.74 12.60 1.60
N ALA A 28 6.78 13.17 0.97
CA ALA A 28 7.01 14.62 1.01
C ALA A 28 5.83 15.42 0.40
N ILE A 29 5.27 14.95 -0.73
CA ILE A 29 4.10 15.58 -1.37
C ILE A 29 2.88 15.49 -0.45
N ALA A 30 2.62 14.32 0.16
CA ALA A 30 1.49 14.10 1.04
C ALA A 30 1.56 15.01 2.29
N TYR A 31 2.72 15.06 2.96
CA TYR A 31 2.91 15.94 4.11
C TYR A 31 2.95 17.43 3.74
N ALA A 32 3.51 17.80 2.58
CA ALA A 32 3.50 19.18 2.11
C ALA A 32 2.07 19.68 1.87
N GLY A 33 1.21 18.87 1.23
CA GLY A 33 -0.21 19.20 1.08
C GLY A 33 -0.91 19.43 2.42
N ARG A 34 -0.65 18.54 3.39
CA ARG A 34 -1.19 18.67 4.74
C ARG A 34 -0.70 19.94 5.46
N LEU A 35 0.61 20.22 5.41
CA LEU A 35 1.17 21.43 6.04
C LEU A 35 0.69 22.72 5.38
N ALA A 36 0.32 22.66 4.10
CA ALA A 36 -0.29 23.78 3.38
C ALA A 36 -1.78 23.98 3.73
N GLY A 37 -2.34 23.16 4.62
CA GLY A 37 -3.76 23.24 5.02
C GLY A 37 -4.71 22.74 3.95
N ALA A 38 -4.26 21.88 3.03
CA ALA A 38 -5.13 21.25 2.05
C ALA A 38 -6.10 20.31 2.77
N GLU A 39 -7.37 20.69 2.81
CA GLU A 39 -8.44 19.82 3.27
C GLU A 39 -9.03 19.06 2.08
N PRO A 40 -9.28 17.74 2.23
CA PRO A 40 -9.97 17.02 1.18
C PRO A 40 -11.38 17.60 0.97
N PRO A 41 -11.87 17.68 -0.28
CA PRO A 41 -13.23 18.08 -0.54
C PRO A 41 -14.24 17.20 0.20
N ASP A 42 -15.37 17.78 0.59
CA ASP A 42 -16.51 17.00 1.10
C ASP A 42 -16.90 15.93 0.08
N ASP A 43 -17.19 14.72 0.56
CA ASP A 43 -17.63 13.60 -0.29
C ASP A 43 -16.66 13.27 -1.44
N VAL A 44 -15.36 13.34 -1.18
CA VAL A 44 -14.28 13.13 -2.16
C VAL A 44 -14.48 11.88 -3.03
N LEU A 45 -15.04 10.80 -2.47
CA LEU A 45 -15.30 9.56 -3.21
C LEU A 45 -16.47 9.66 -4.21
N TYR A 46 -17.30 10.71 -4.11
CA TYR A 46 -18.39 10.97 -5.05
C TYR A 46 -18.00 11.92 -6.20
N LEU A 47 -16.69 12.23 -6.35
CA LEU A 47 -16.20 13.15 -7.37
C LEU A 47 -15.48 12.40 -8.50
N TRP A 48 -15.83 12.71 -9.76
CA TRP A 48 -15.09 12.22 -10.92
C TRP A 48 -13.66 12.76 -11.00
N SER A 49 -13.42 13.97 -10.50
CA SER A 49 -12.06 14.54 -10.41
C SER A 49 -11.13 13.69 -9.54
N THR A 50 -11.65 13.14 -8.44
CA THR A 50 -10.91 12.20 -7.57
C THR A 50 -10.54 10.92 -8.34
N PHE A 51 -11.50 10.33 -9.04
CA PHE A 51 -11.25 9.14 -9.87
C PHE A 51 -10.17 9.39 -10.93
N ILE A 52 -10.31 10.49 -11.69
CA ILE A 52 -9.35 10.84 -12.74
C ILE A 52 -7.97 11.10 -12.14
N GLY A 53 -7.90 11.88 -11.05
CA GLY A 53 -6.65 12.15 -10.34
C GLY A 53 -5.96 10.87 -9.84
N ALA A 54 -6.74 9.95 -9.26
CA ALA A 54 -6.23 8.67 -8.78
C ALA A 54 -5.71 7.78 -9.92
N ILE A 55 -6.44 7.68 -11.04
CA ILE A 55 -5.98 6.93 -12.23
C ILE A 55 -4.68 7.50 -12.78
N VAL A 56 -4.55 8.83 -12.86
CA VAL A 56 -3.31 9.49 -13.29
C VAL A 56 -2.19 9.19 -12.30
N GLN A 57 -2.42 9.36 -10.99
CA GLN A 57 -1.42 9.12 -9.94
C GLN A 57 -0.92 7.68 -9.96
N TYR A 58 -1.82 6.69 -9.92
CA TYR A 58 -1.42 5.27 -9.93
C TYR A 58 -0.85 4.84 -11.27
N GLY A 59 -1.29 5.42 -12.38
CA GLY A 59 -0.70 5.23 -13.70
C GLY A 59 0.76 5.70 -13.75
N VAL A 60 1.04 6.92 -13.27
CA VAL A 60 2.40 7.45 -13.18
C VAL A 60 3.25 6.61 -12.23
N MET A 61 2.73 6.25 -11.06
CA MET A 61 3.44 5.37 -10.11
C MET A 61 3.81 4.03 -10.77
N LEU A 62 2.89 3.40 -11.48
CA LEU A 62 3.14 2.13 -12.16
C LEU A 62 4.23 2.28 -13.24
N ILE A 63 4.19 3.35 -14.03
CA ILE A 63 5.23 3.64 -15.04
C ILE A 63 6.60 3.78 -14.37
N LEU A 64 6.70 4.52 -13.27
CA LEU A 64 7.96 4.69 -12.52
C LEU A 64 8.45 3.38 -11.91
N ILE A 65 7.55 2.57 -11.33
CA ILE A 65 7.89 1.24 -10.82
C ILE A 65 8.46 0.37 -11.92
N LEU A 66 7.80 0.32 -13.08
CA LEU A 66 8.24 -0.48 -14.23
C LEU A 66 9.57 0.03 -14.81
N ALA A 67 9.78 1.34 -14.83
CA ALA A 67 11.04 1.94 -15.27
C ALA A 67 12.20 1.57 -14.33
N ILE A 68 12.02 1.64 -13.01
CA ILE A 68 13.03 1.23 -12.03
C ILE A 68 13.27 -0.29 -12.10
N ALA A 69 12.21 -1.06 -12.29
CA ALA A 69 12.27 -2.52 -12.38
C ALA A 69 12.77 -3.04 -13.74
N HIS A 70 12.94 -2.16 -14.74
CA HIS A 70 13.30 -2.58 -16.09
C HIS A 70 14.59 -3.43 -16.11
N GLY A 71 14.50 -4.63 -16.68
CA GLY A 71 15.60 -5.61 -16.74
C GLY A 71 15.91 -6.31 -15.42
N LEU A 72 15.12 -6.14 -14.35
CA LEU A 72 15.18 -7.00 -13.16
C LEU A 72 14.44 -8.31 -13.39
N ASP A 73 14.86 -9.35 -12.66
CA ASP A 73 14.14 -10.62 -12.63
C ASP A 73 12.73 -10.39 -12.01
N ARG A 74 11.70 -10.94 -12.64
CA ARG A 74 10.31 -10.89 -12.13
C ARG A 74 10.17 -11.51 -10.74
N ARG A 75 11.05 -12.44 -10.38
CA ARG A 75 11.12 -13.04 -9.04
C ARG A 75 11.41 -12.01 -7.96
N LEU A 76 12.16 -10.97 -8.28
CA LEU A 76 12.45 -9.88 -7.35
C LEU A 76 11.16 -9.14 -6.97
N LEU A 77 10.26 -8.92 -7.95
CA LEU A 77 8.95 -8.32 -7.72
C LEU A 77 7.96 -9.29 -7.06
N ALA A 78 8.34 -10.57 -6.90
CA ALA A 78 7.48 -11.63 -6.36
C ALA A 78 6.11 -11.77 -7.02
N LEU A 79 6.07 -11.58 -8.32
CA LEU A 79 4.92 -11.83 -9.17
C LEU A 79 4.79 -13.33 -9.48
N GLU A 80 4.94 -14.16 -8.45
CA GLU A 80 4.81 -15.61 -8.53
C GLU A 80 3.72 -16.07 -7.56
N VAL A 81 3.01 -17.13 -7.94
CA VAL A 81 2.01 -17.76 -7.07
C VAL A 81 2.72 -18.38 -5.86
N PRO A 82 2.19 -18.25 -4.62
CA PRO A 82 2.76 -18.88 -3.45
C PRO A 82 2.93 -20.39 -3.63
N GLY A 83 4.06 -20.94 -3.18
CA GLY A 83 4.36 -22.37 -3.29
C GLY A 83 3.37 -23.29 -2.57
N SER A 84 2.66 -22.80 -1.54
CA SER A 84 1.55 -23.46 -0.87
C SER A 84 0.40 -22.47 -0.72
N ARG A 85 -0.68 -22.68 -1.47
CA ARG A 85 -1.89 -21.84 -1.41
C ARG A 85 -2.56 -21.89 -0.04
N LEU A 86 -2.67 -23.08 0.55
CA LEU A 86 -3.30 -23.26 1.86
C LEU A 86 -2.54 -22.48 2.95
N ARG A 87 -1.21 -22.59 2.96
CA ARG A 87 -0.37 -21.81 3.88
C ARG A 87 -0.51 -20.30 3.64
N ALA A 88 -0.55 -19.87 2.38
CA ALA A 88 -0.71 -18.45 2.04
C ALA A 88 -2.05 -17.90 2.50
N VAL A 89 -3.14 -18.66 2.36
CA VAL A 89 -4.48 -18.29 2.85
C VAL A 89 -4.47 -18.19 4.38
N GLY A 90 -3.89 -19.16 5.09
CA GLY A 90 -3.78 -19.10 6.56
C GLY A 90 -2.99 -17.89 7.05
N LEU A 91 -1.84 -17.59 6.39
CA LEU A 91 -1.02 -16.43 6.73
C LEU A 91 -1.72 -15.10 6.38
N ALA A 92 -2.46 -15.04 5.27
CA ALA A 92 -3.27 -13.89 4.89
C ALA A 92 -4.39 -13.62 5.89
N GLY A 93 -5.07 -14.68 6.35
CA GLY A 93 -6.06 -14.59 7.42
C GLY A 93 -5.48 -14.07 8.74
N ALA A 94 -4.32 -14.60 9.15
CA ALA A 94 -3.61 -14.12 10.33
C ALA A 94 -3.17 -12.65 10.19
N ALA A 95 -2.64 -12.26 9.02
CA ALA A 95 -2.29 -10.88 8.73
C ALA A 95 -3.50 -9.95 8.82
N LEU A 96 -4.64 -10.33 8.23
CA LEU A 96 -5.88 -9.56 8.31
C LEU A 96 -6.34 -9.37 9.77
N VAL A 97 -6.30 -10.43 10.58
CA VAL A 97 -6.63 -10.34 12.01
C VAL A 97 -5.71 -9.37 12.75
N VAL A 98 -4.38 -9.44 12.52
CA VAL A 98 -3.42 -8.51 13.12
C VAL A 98 -3.74 -7.08 12.73
N ILE A 99 -4.00 -6.82 11.45
CA ILE A 99 -4.33 -5.48 10.93
C ILE A 99 -5.61 -4.95 11.57
N VAL A 100 -6.71 -5.74 11.54
CA VAL A 100 -8.01 -5.31 12.08
C VAL A 100 -7.94 -5.07 13.59
N VAL A 101 -7.31 -5.98 14.33
CA VAL A 101 -7.17 -5.83 15.79
C VAL A 101 -6.30 -4.62 16.13
N SER A 102 -5.18 -4.42 15.43
CA SER A 102 -4.32 -3.24 15.63
C SER A 102 -5.07 -1.95 15.34
N ALA A 103 -5.80 -1.88 14.22
CA ALA A 103 -6.61 -0.72 13.87
C ALA A 103 -7.69 -0.45 14.92
N ALA A 104 -8.41 -1.48 15.36
CA ALA A 104 -9.46 -1.35 16.38
C ALA A 104 -8.92 -0.92 17.74
N VAL A 105 -7.75 -1.40 18.15
CA VAL A 105 -7.11 -0.98 19.41
C VAL A 105 -6.62 0.47 19.30
N LEU A 106 -5.94 0.82 18.21
CA LEU A 106 -5.40 2.16 18.04
C LEU A 106 -6.49 3.22 17.83
N SER A 107 -7.64 2.87 17.25
CA SER A 107 -8.78 3.80 17.11
C SER A 107 -9.38 4.24 18.44
N GLN A 108 -9.10 3.54 19.54
CA GLN A 108 -9.50 3.98 20.89
C GLN A 108 -8.70 5.21 21.37
N PHE A 109 -7.54 5.45 20.78
CA PHE A 109 -6.59 6.48 21.21
C PHE A 109 -6.29 7.51 20.11
N LEU A 110 -6.52 7.16 18.84
CA LEU A 110 -6.14 7.95 17.67
C LEU A 110 -7.32 8.07 16.72
N ASP A 111 -7.69 9.30 16.37
CA ASP A 111 -8.71 9.57 15.32
C ASP A 111 -8.08 9.50 13.92
N ALA A 112 -7.58 8.32 13.56
CA ALA A 112 -6.96 8.09 12.26
C ALA A 112 -7.98 8.12 11.10
N GLY A 113 -9.24 7.77 11.37
CA GLY A 113 -10.32 7.78 10.37
C GLY A 113 -10.74 9.20 10.00
N GLY A 114 -10.94 10.05 10.98
CA GLY A 114 -11.25 11.48 10.77
C GLY A 114 -10.11 12.20 10.07
N GLU A 115 -8.86 11.88 10.41
CA GLU A 115 -7.69 12.48 9.76
C GLU A 115 -7.60 12.16 8.26
N GLN A 116 -8.03 10.98 7.82
CA GLN A 116 -7.93 10.55 6.43
C GLN A 116 -8.91 11.26 5.51
N GLY A 117 -10.06 11.71 6.02
CA GLY A 117 -11.05 12.45 5.24
C GLY A 117 -11.73 11.66 4.12
N LEU A 118 -11.55 10.34 4.06
CA LEU A 118 -12.18 9.47 3.05
C LEU A 118 -13.54 8.93 3.48
N VAL A 119 -14.02 9.31 4.67
CA VAL A 119 -15.30 8.83 5.22
C VAL A 119 -16.44 9.57 4.53
N PRO A 120 -17.29 8.91 3.72
CA PRO A 120 -18.45 9.54 3.12
C PRO A 120 -19.50 9.86 4.20
N ARG A 121 -20.27 10.92 4.01
CA ARG A 121 -21.38 11.30 4.93
C ARG A 121 -22.62 10.40 4.81
N GLY A 122 -22.50 9.28 4.12
CA GLY A 122 -23.58 8.31 3.87
C GLY A 122 -23.67 7.93 2.39
N TRP A 123 -24.64 7.06 2.08
CA TRP A 123 -24.87 6.60 0.72
C TRP A 123 -25.73 7.59 -0.08
N ASP A 124 -25.23 8.05 -1.23
CA ASP A 124 -25.96 8.86 -2.20
C ASP A 124 -26.12 8.10 -3.52
N SER A 125 -27.31 7.58 -3.77
CA SER A 125 -27.65 6.82 -4.97
C SER A 125 -27.58 7.66 -6.26
N SER A 126 -27.75 8.98 -6.17
CA SER A 126 -27.68 9.89 -7.33
C SER A 126 -26.24 10.06 -7.85
N ARG A 127 -25.25 9.83 -6.98
CA ARG A 127 -23.81 9.88 -7.28
C ARG A 127 -23.11 8.52 -7.19
N ALA A 128 -23.87 7.42 -7.36
CA ALA A 128 -23.34 6.05 -7.24
C ALA A 128 -22.20 5.75 -8.23
N ALA A 129 -22.27 6.27 -9.47
CA ALA A 129 -21.28 5.95 -10.50
C ALA A 129 -19.84 6.43 -10.14
N PRO A 130 -19.60 7.70 -9.78
CA PRO A 130 -18.25 8.11 -9.35
C PRO A 130 -17.83 7.41 -8.05
N PHE A 131 -18.75 7.13 -7.11
CA PHE A 131 -18.42 6.37 -5.89
C PHE A 131 -17.91 4.95 -6.22
N ILE A 132 -18.63 4.20 -7.06
CA ILE A 132 -18.22 2.85 -7.47
C ILE A 132 -16.87 2.88 -8.19
N ALA A 133 -16.65 3.88 -9.06
CA ALA A 133 -15.38 4.06 -9.75
C ALA A 133 -14.22 4.30 -8.76
N ASN A 134 -14.39 5.22 -7.80
CA ASN A 134 -13.41 5.48 -6.75
C ASN A 134 -13.22 4.27 -5.82
N ALA A 135 -14.28 3.58 -5.44
CA ALA A 135 -14.21 2.35 -4.65
C ALA A 135 -13.38 1.27 -5.36
N ALA A 136 -13.56 1.10 -6.67
CA ALA A 136 -12.73 0.18 -7.46
C ALA A 136 -11.25 0.59 -7.48
N VAL A 137 -10.96 1.89 -7.56
CA VAL A 137 -9.57 2.36 -7.43
C VAL A 137 -9.01 2.02 -6.05
N VAL A 138 -9.71 2.38 -4.98
CA VAL A 138 -9.24 2.18 -3.60
C VAL A 138 -9.09 0.71 -3.23
N THR A 139 -9.96 -0.17 -3.75
CA THR A 139 -9.98 -1.59 -3.39
C THR A 139 -9.16 -2.49 -4.33
N ILE A 140 -8.87 -2.03 -5.55
CA ILE A 140 -8.18 -2.86 -6.56
C ILE A 140 -6.92 -2.16 -7.08
N ALA A 141 -7.06 -0.98 -7.71
CA ALA A 141 -5.94 -0.35 -8.41
C ALA A 141 -4.84 0.11 -7.44
N ALA A 142 -5.21 0.78 -6.35
CA ALA A 142 -4.28 1.23 -5.32
C ALA A 142 -3.52 0.05 -4.69
N PRO A 143 -4.17 -1.00 -4.14
CA PRO A 143 -3.49 -2.16 -3.60
C PRO A 143 -2.52 -2.82 -4.58
N LEU A 144 -2.90 -2.94 -5.86
CA LEU A 144 -2.02 -3.53 -6.88
C LEU A 144 -0.73 -2.72 -7.03
N VAL A 145 -0.84 -1.41 -7.22
CA VAL A 145 0.32 -0.54 -7.48
C VAL A 145 1.17 -0.36 -6.23
N GLU A 146 0.55 -0.18 -5.07
CA GLU A 146 1.25 0.02 -3.81
C GLU A 146 1.98 -1.25 -3.34
N GLU A 147 1.37 -2.43 -3.45
CA GLU A 147 2.07 -3.67 -3.14
C GLU A 147 3.24 -3.93 -4.10
N LEU A 148 3.11 -3.55 -5.38
CA LEU A 148 4.23 -3.59 -6.33
C LEU A 148 5.35 -2.63 -5.94
N LEU A 149 5.02 -1.41 -5.49
CA LEU A 149 6.01 -0.43 -5.08
C LEU A 149 6.78 -0.86 -3.83
N TYR A 150 6.05 -1.25 -2.78
CA TYR A 150 6.65 -1.50 -1.46
C TYR A 150 7.10 -2.96 -1.30
N ARG A 151 6.24 -3.96 -1.60
CA ARG A 151 6.52 -5.38 -1.36
C ARG A 151 7.14 -6.07 -2.57
N GLY A 152 6.85 -5.60 -3.76
CA GLY A 152 7.55 -6.01 -4.98
C GLY A 152 8.93 -5.38 -5.04
N LEU A 153 8.99 -4.14 -5.48
CA LEU A 153 10.23 -3.44 -5.81
C LEU A 153 11.05 -3.11 -4.55
N GLY A 154 10.48 -2.39 -3.57
CA GLY A 154 11.21 -1.93 -2.39
C GLY A 154 11.80 -3.08 -1.57
N PHE A 155 10.97 -4.05 -1.18
CA PHE A 155 11.43 -5.23 -0.46
C PHE A 155 12.46 -6.03 -1.28
N GLY A 156 12.19 -6.22 -2.58
CA GLY A 156 13.09 -6.95 -3.47
C GLY A 156 14.46 -6.30 -3.62
N LEU A 157 14.54 -4.96 -3.65
CA LEU A 157 15.79 -4.22 -3.72
C LEU A 157 16.54 -4.19 -2.39
N LEU A 158 15.84 -4.12 -1.25
CA LEU A 158 16.45 -3.98 0.08
C LEU A 158 16.90 -5.32 0.68
N ALA A 159 16.06 -6.35 0.61
CA ALA A 159 16.26 -7.60 1.33
C ALA A 159 17.61 -8.30 1.03
N PRO A 160 18.18 -8.25 -0.19
CA PRO A 160 19.49 -8.84 -0.46
C PRO A 160 20.65 -8.23 0.33
N PHE A 161 20.55 -6.96 0.75
CA PHE A 161 21.61 -6.25 1.48
C PHE A 161 21.37 -6.20 2.98
N THR A 162 20.13 -6.03 3.38
CA THR A 162 19.78 -5.76 4.78
C THR A 162 19.24 -6.98 5.50
N GLY A 163 18.90 -8.03 4.75
CA GLY A 163 18.09 -9.13 5.25
C GLY A 163 16.58 -8.77 5.24
N PRO A 164 15.72 -9.76 5.52
CA PRO A 164 14.28 -9.62 5.35
C PRO A 164 13.63 -8.68 6.38
N TRP A 165 14.05 -8.71 7.65
CA TRP A 165 13.41 -7.90 8.69
C TRP A 165 13.60 -6.39 8.49
N PRO A 166 14.82 -5.87 8.24
CA PRO A 166 14.98 -4.44 7.93
C PRO A 166 14.21 -4.04 6.67
N ALA A 167 14.19 -4.89 5.63
CA ALA A 167 13.41 -4.62 4.43
C ALA A 167 11.90 -4.54 4.71
N VAL A 168 11.35 -5.44 5.56
CA VAL A 168 9.95 -5.39 6.02
C VAL A 168 9.67 -4.07 6.75
N LEU A 169 10.52 -3.69 7.71
CA LEU A 169 10.33 -2.48 8.51
C LEU A 169 10.41 -1.22 7.65
N VAL A 170 11.47 -1.09 6.83
CA VAL A 170 11.66 0.09 5.99
C VAL A 170 10.52 0.27 4.99
N THR A 171 10.13 -0.79 4.29
CA THR A 171 9.05 -0.70 3.30
C THR A 171 7.68 -0.51 3.95
N GLY A 172 7.46 -1.07 5.15
CA GLY A 172 6.23 -0.90 5.91
C GLY A 172 6.05 0.52 6.44
N VAL A 173 7.11 1.11 7.01
CA VAL A 173 7.11 2.50 7.49
C VAL A 173 7.01 3.47 6.31
N ALA A 174 7.75 3.25 5.22
CA ALA A 174 7.67 4.08 4.02
C ALA A 174 6.25 4.09 3.42
N PHE A 175 5.55 2.94 3.45
CA PHE A 175 4.14 2.85 3.08
C PHE A 175 3.26 3.76 3.95
N GLY A 176 3.41 3.69 5.27
CA GLY A 176 2.65 4.54 6.20
C GLY A 176 2.91 6.03 5.96
N LEU A 177 4.18 6.42 5.81
CA LEU A 177 4.59 7.80 5.57
C LEU A 177 4.02 8.37 4.27
N ALA A 178 3.89 7.58 3.21
CA ALA A 178 3.37 8.02 1.93
C ALA A 178 1.89 8.47 1.96
N HIS A 179 1.17 8.17 3.04
CA HIS A 179 -0.22 8.61 3.23
C HIS A 179 -0.33 10.02 3.84
N GLY A 180 0.77 10.60 4.34
CA GLY A 180 0.78 11.96 4.91
C GLY A 180 -0.03 12.11 6.19
N LEU A 181 -0.39 11.01 6.86
CA LEU A 181 -1.15 11.03 8.10
C LEU A 181 -0.22 11.04 9.31
N VAL A 182 -0.60 11.77 10.36
CA VAL A 182 0.12 11.80 11.64
C VAL A 182 -0.51 10.82 12.63
N LEU A 183 -1.80 10.94 12.87
CA LEU A 183 -2.55 10.04 13.75
C LEU A 183 -2.76 8.68 13.10
N GLY A 184 -2.90 8.62 11.79
CA GLY A 184 -3.02 7.39 11.02
C GLY A 184 -1.70 6.65 10.82
N LEU A 185 -0.54 7.32 11.00
CA LEU A 185 0.77 6.71 10.74
C LEU A 185 1.03 5.40 11.51
N PRO A 186 0.75 5.28 12.83
CA PRO A 186 0.96 4.03 13.55
C PRO A 186 0.15 2.86 12.97
N VAL A 187 -1.12 3.11 12.63
CA VAL A 187 -2.00 2.09 12.02
C VAL A 187 -1.46 1.65 10.67
N LEU A 188 -1.10 2.60 9.81
CA LEU A 188 -0.60 2.33 8.46
C LEU A 188 0.80 1.71 8.47
N ALA A 189 1.65 2.07 9.44
CA ALA A 189 2.96 1.44 9.60
C ALA A 189 2.82 -0.03 10.02
N ILE A 190 1.94 -0.35 10.98
CA ILE A 190 1.65 -1.74 11.38
C ILE A 190 1.06 -2.51 10.21
N PHE A 191 0.09 -1.93 9.49
CA PHE A 191 -0.46 -2.49 8.26
C PHE A 191 0.67 -2.80 7.26
N GLY A 192 1.52 -1.80 7.02
CA GLY A 192 2.64 -1.90 6.11
C GLY A 192 3.63 -3.00 6.48
N VAL A 193 4.03 -3.07 7.74
CA VAL A 193 4.94 -4.10 8.27
C VAL A 193 4.31 -5.49 8.18
N THR A 194 3.03 -5.62 8.50
CA THR A 194 2.29 -6.89 8.43
C THR A 194 2.24 -7.44 7.00
N LEU A 195 1.95 -6.59 6.00
CA LEU A 195 1.97 -7.01 4.61
C LEU A 195 3.40 -7.29 4.10
N GLY A 196 4.41 -6.55 4.56
CA GLY A 196 5.82 -6.84 4.29
C GLY A 196 6.24 -8.22 4.84
N TRP A 197 5.82 -8.56 6.05
CA TRP A 197 6.02 -9.88 6.63
C TRP A 197 5.29 -10.98 5.84
N LEU A 198 4.04 -10.74 5.44
CA LEU A 198 3.27 -11.67 4.61
C LEU A 198 3.96 -11.94 3.28
N ARG A 199 4.48 -10.90 2.61
CA ARG A 199 5.31 -11.01 1.40
C ARG A 199 6.54 -11.88 1.63
N TRP A 200 7.27 -11.67 2.72
CA TRP A 200 8.44 -12.47 3.06
C TRP A 200 8.08 -13.95 3.28
N GLN A 201 7.03 -14.23 4.06
CA GLN A 201 6.63 -15.59 4.39
C GLN A 201 6.07 -16.38 3.19
N THR A 202 5.42 -15.71 2.25
CA THR A 202 4.77 -16.36 1.10
C THR A 202 5.62 -16.36 -0.17
N GLY A 203 6.62 -15.49 -0.24
CA GLY A 203 7.41 -15.27 -1.44
C GLY A 203 6.61 -14.61 -2.58
N SER A 204 5.45 -14.02 -2.29
CA SER A 204 4.50 -13.49 -3.29
C SER A 204 3.87 -12.18 -2.83
N VAL A 205 3.59 -11.27 -3.75
CA VAL A 205 2.83 -10.03 -3.47
C VAL A 205 1.33 -10.25 -3.49
N TYR A 206 0.84 -11.30 -4.16
CA TYR A 206 -0.60 -11.53 -4.34
C TYR A 206 -1.39 -11.65 -3.04
N PRO A 207 -0.94 -12.39 -2.00
CA PRO A 207 -1.66 -12.43 -0.73
C PRO A 207 -1.77 -11.05 -0.07
N GLY A 208 -0.72 -10.20 -0.19
CA GLY A 208 -0.74 -8.82 0.27
C GLY A 208 -1.77 -7.98 -0.47
N MET A 209 -1.81 -8.05 -1.80
CA MET A 209 -2.79 -7.35 -2.63
C MET A 209 -4.24 -7.70 -2.24
N ILE A 210 -4.50 -8.98 -1.98
CA ILE A 210 -5.83 -9.46 -1.58
C ILE A 210 -6.20 -8.91 -0.19
N VAL A 211 -5.31 -9.06 0.81
CA VAL A 211 -5.55 -8.58 2.18
C VAL A 211 -5.76 -7.06 2.18
N HIS A 212 -4.93 -6.33 1.43
CA HIS A 212 -5.01 -4.88 1.30
C HIS A 212 -6.36 -4.44 0.69
N GLY A 213 -6.74 -5.03 -0.44
CA GLY A 213 -8.02 -4.71 -1.09
C GLY A 213 -9.23 -5.06 -0.21
N LEU A 214 -9.21 -6.20 0.49
CA LEU A 214 -10.26 -6.59 1.42
C LEU A 214 -10.36 -5.63 2.61
N PHE A 215 -9.24 -5.21 3.19
CA PHE A 215 -9.22 -4.25 4.28
C PHE A 215 -9.79 -2.90 3.85
N ASN A 216 -9.36 -2.37 2.69
CA ASN A 216 -9.87 -1.12 2.15
C ASN A 216 -11.37 -1.21 1.83
N GLY A 217 -11.82 -2.32 1.25
CA GLY A 217 -13.24 -2.54 0.97
C GLY A 217 -14.09 -2.61 2.23
N ALA A 218 -13.60 -3.30 3.27
CA ALA A 218 -14.29 -3.35 4.55
C ALA A 218 -14.36 -1.97 5.23
N ALA A 219 -13.29 -1.18 5.15
CA ALA A 219 -13.27 0.18 5.67
C ALA A 219 -14.28 1.10 4.95
N LEU A 220 -14.37 0.99 3.61
CA LEU A 220 -15.37 1.74 2.84
C LEU A 220 -16.81 1.36 3.20
N VAL A 221 -17.09 0.06 3.37
CA VAL A 221 -18.43 -0.41 3.79
C VAL A 221 -18.76 0.07 5.19
N ALA A 222 -17.81 -0.03 6.13
CA ALA A 222 -18.01 0.46 7.49
C ALA A 222 -18.33 1.97 7.50
N ALA A 223 -17.62 2.76 6.70
CA ALA A 223 -17.84 4.20 6.60
C ALA A 223 -19.22 4.61 6.04
N LEU A 224 -19.87 3.74 5.26
CA LEU A 224 -21.23 3.98 4.76
C LEU A 224 -22.32 3.66 5.79
N THR A 225 -22.00 2.95 6.86
CA THR A 225 -22.96 2.46 7.87
C THR A 225 -22.93 3.24 9.19
N THR A 226 -21.94 4.13 9.33
CA THR A 226 -21.79 5.06 10.48
C THR A 226 -22.33 6.43 10.16
#